data_da545bd39372262b7afc678588b641f1
#
_entry.id   da545bd39372262b7afc678588b641f1
#
_cell.length_a   1.000
_cell.length_b   1.000
_cell.length_c   1.000
_cell.angle_alpha   90.00
_cell.angle_beta   90.00
_cell.angle_gamma   90.00
#
_symmetry.space_group_name_H-M   'P 1'
#
loop_
_entity.id
_entity.type
_entity.pdbx_description
1 polymer ?
#
loop_
_entity_poly.entity_id
_entity_poly.type
_entity_poly.pdbx_seq_one_letter_code
_entity_poly.pdbx_strand_id
1 'polypeptide(L)'
;KMVRQLLTLTALEFGNDQVSMERFDLVELIEGVLSNSDILIKQKEAKIEFKAEHPVYVWADEFKIEEVITNYVSNALNHLDGDRRIWIRIEELGDTVKVTVGNNGQHIPEESLPNLWTKFYKVDKARTRAYGGSGIGLSIVKAIMDSHHREYGVENVEDGVEFWFTLDAKA
;
A
#
# COMPACT_ATOMS: atom_id res chain seq x y z
N LYS A 1 17.23 -4.01 -1.42
CA LYS A 1 15.87 -3.61 -0.98
C LYS A 1 15.23 -4.63 -0.07
N MET A 2 15.37 -5.91 -0.40
CA MET A 2 14.80 -6.98 0.43
C MET A 2 15.41 -6.98 1.83
N VAL A 3 16.73 -6.80 1.93
CA VAL A 3 17.42 -6.73 3.21
C VAL A 3 16.89 -5.58 4.05
N ARG A 4 16.71 -4.41 3.44
CA ARG A 4 16.18 -3.24 4.13
C ARG A 4 14.76 -3.49 4.64
N GLN A 5 13.89 -4.07 3.81
CA GLN A 5 12.52 -4.37 4.20
C GLN A 5 12.47 -5.37 5.34
N LEU A 6 13.31 -6.39 5.28
CA LEU A 6 13.35 -7.40 6.33
C LEU A 6 13.80 -6.81 7.67
N LEU A 7 14.80 -5.92 7.65
CA LEU A 7 15.25 -5.24 8.86
C LEU A 7 14.16 -4.36 9.45
N THR A 8 13.42 -3.65 8.59
CA THR A 8 12.30 -2.81 9.03
C THR A 8 11.23 -3.65 9.70
N LEU A 9 10.87 -4.77 9.08
CA LEU A 9 9.84 -5.65 9.62
C LEU A 9 10.27 -6.24 10.96
N THR A 10 11.53 -6.68 11.07
CA THR A 10 12.06 -7.23 12.29
C THR A 10 11.99 -6.23 13.44
N ALA A 11 12.41 -4.99 13.19
CA ALA A 11 12.37 -3.93 14.19
C ALA A 11 10.93 -3.68 14.66
N LEU A 12 9.98 -3.64 13.72
CA LEU A 12 8.57 -3.41 14.06
C LEU A 12 7.98 -4.57 14.86
N GLU A 13 8.31 -5.81 14.47
CA GLU A 13 7.80 -7.00 15.18
C GLU A 13 8.31 -7.08 16.62
N PHE A 14 9.54 -6.64 16.85
CA PHE A 14 10.13 -6.68 18.19
C PHE A 14 9.88 -5.41 18.98
N GLY A 15 9.14 -4.45 18.39
CA GLY A 15 8.84 -3.22 19.10
C GLY A 15 10.04 -2.30 19.31
N ASN A 16 11.13 -2.54 18.57
CA ASN A 16 12.35 -1.74 18.69
C ASN A 16 12.27 -0.44 17.90
N ASP A 17 11.34 -0.37 16.96
CA ASP A 17 11.16 0.81 16.13
C ASP A 17 10.01 1.63 16.68
N GLN A 18 10.22 2.92 16.81
CA GLN A 18 9.22 3.83 17.35
C GLN A 18 8.59 4.65 16.24
N VAL A 19 7.30 4.90 16.39
CA VAL A 19 6.55 5.72 15.46
C VAL A 19 6.77 7.19 15.80
N SER A 20 7.22 7.96 14.82
CA SER A 20 7.48 9.39 14.99
C SER A 20 6.33 10.17 14.32
N MET A 21 5.31 10.46 15.08
CA MET A 21 4.08 11.07 14.57
C MET A 21 4.28 12.53 14.23
N GLU A 22 3.76 12.95 13.06
CA GLU A 22 3.81 14.35 12.65
C GLU A 22 2.66 14.64 11.69
N ARG A 23 2.39 15.92 11.48
CA ARG A 23 1.39 16.35 10.51
C ARG A 23 2.06 16.53 9.16
N PHE A 24 1.48 15.96 8.12
CA PHE A 24 2.02 16.12 6.77
C PHE A 24 0.90 16.05 5.74
N ASP A 25 1.22 16.50 4.52
CA ASP A 25 0.28 16.49 3.40
C ASP A 25 0.36 15.12 2.71
N LEU A 26 -0.71 14.35 2.84
CA LEU A 26 -0.82 13.02 2.26
C LEU A 26 -0.81 13.06 0.73
N VAL A 27 -1.39 14.09 0.13
CA VAL A 27 -1.42 14.23 -1.33
C VAL A 27 0.01 14.36 -1.87
N GLU A 28 0.81 15.20 -1.23
CA GLU A 28 2.21 15.40 -1.63
C GLU A 28 3.00 14.09 -1.49
N LEU A 29 2.74 13.35 -0.42
CA LEU A 29 3.41 12.07 -0.20
C LEU A 29 3.08 11.07 -1.30
N ILE A 30 1.81 10.96 -1.67
CA ILE A 30 1.37 10.04 -2.74
C ILE A 30 1.99 10.45 -4.07
N GLU A 31 1.99 11.75 -4.38
CA GLU A 31 2.60 12.25 -5.61
C GLU A 31 4.09 11.91 -5.67
N GLY A 32 4.78 12.00 -4.53
CA GLY A 32 6.19 11.63 -4.43
C GLY A 32 6.43 10.16 -4.72
N VAL A 33 5.60 9.29 -4.18
CA VAL A 33 5.70 7.85 -4.44
C VAL A 33 5.47 7.55 -5.91
N LEU A 34 4.46 8.16 -6.53
CA LEU A 34 4.18 7.95 -7.94
C LEU A 34 5.34 8.44 -8.81
N SER A 35 5.91 9.58 -8.47
CA SER A 35 7.08 10.13 -9.18
C SER A 35 8.27 9.18 -9.09
N ASN A 36 8.52 8.63 -7.92
CA ASN A 36 9.62 7.68 -7.71
C ASN A 36 9.39 6.35 -8.42
N SER A 37 8.15 6.04 -8.75
CA SER A 37 7.77 4.80 -9.43
C SER A 37 7.63 4.99 -10.94
N ASP A 38 7.91 6.17 -11.47
CA ASP A 38 7.63 6.55 -12.85
C ASP A 38 8.20 5.58 -13.88
N ILE A 39 9.44 5.16 -13.70
CA ILE A 39 10.08 4.23 -14.65
C ILE A 39 9.31 2.91 -14.70
N LEU A 40 8.96 2.37 -13.55
CA LEU A 40 8.23 1.10 -13.48
C LEU A 40 6.81 1.25 -14.01
N ILE A 41 6.17 2.37 -13.74
CA ILE A 41 4.83 2.68 -14.28
C ILE A 41 4.87 2.63 -15.80
N LYS A 42 5.88 3.27 -16.40
CA LYS A 42 6.04 3.28 -17.85
C LYS A 42 6.36 1.91 -18.41
N GLN A 43 7.23 1.15 -17.74
CA GLN A 43 7.58 -0.20 -18.16
C GLN A 43 6.37 -1.13 -18.17
N LYS A 44 5.50 -0.97 -17.19
CA LYS A 44 4.29 -1.79 -17.05
C LYS A 44 3.13 -1.25 -17.88
N GLU A 45 3.30 -0.09 -18.50
CA GLU A 45 2.26 0.60 -19.26
C GLU A 45 1.00 0.83 -18.40
N ALA A 46 1.23 1.16 -17.14
CA ALA A 46 0.15 1.39 -16.19
C ALA A 46 -0.48 2.77 -16.42
N LYS A 47 -1.79 2.83 -16.25
CA LYS A 47 -2.54 4.08 -16.33
C LYS A 47 -2.93 4.49 -14.93
N ILE A 48 -2.31 5.56 -14.43
CA ILE A 48 -2.54 6.00 -13.05
C ILE A 48 -3.68 7.00 -13.01
N GLU A 49 -4.65 6.74 -12.15
CA GLU A 49 -5.77 7.65 -11.91
C GLU A 49 -5.69 8.14 -10.46
N PHE A 50 -5.20 9.34 -10.28
CA PHE A 50 -5.13 9.96 -8.96
C PHE A 50 -5.38 11.45 -9.13
N LYS A 51 -6.41 11.95 -8.46
CA LYS A 51 -6.75 13.36 -8.46
C LYS A 51 -6.99 13.81 -7.02
N ALA A 52 -6.45 14.98 -6.70
CA ALA A 52 -6.69 15.59 -5.41
C ALA A 52 -6.94 17.08 -5.66
N GLU A 53 -8.01 17.59 -5.12
CA GLU A 53 -8.41 18.99 -5.33
C GLU A 53 -7.75 19.94 -4.35
N HIS A 54 -7.29 19.42 -3.23
CA HIS A 54 -6.66 20.20 -2.17
C HIS A 54 -5.75 19.30 -1.35
N PRO A 55 -4.83 19.90 -0.57
CA PRO A 55 -4.00 19.11 0.34
C PRO A 55 -4.87 18.38 1.37
N VAL A 56 -4.42 17.22 1.80
CA VAL A 56 -5.08 16.44 2.85
C VAL A 56 -4.05 16.18 3.94
N TYR A 57 -4.25 16.79 5.10
CA TYR A 57 -3.31 16.67 6.20
C TYR A 57 -3.70 15.55 7.14
N VAL A 58 -2.71 14.75 7.52
CA VAL A 58 -2.90 13.59 8.39
C VAL A 58 -1.86 13.61 9.50
N TRP A 59 -2.10 12.80 10.52
CA TRP A 59 -1.21 12.65 11.67
C TRP A 59 -0.70 11.21 11.70
N ALA A 60 0.57 11.02 11.38
CA ALA A 60 1.16 9.70 11.26
C ALA A 60 2.69 9.84 11.17
N ASP A 61 3.39 8.71 11.07
CA ASP A 61 4.82 8.70 10.79
C ASP A 61 4.98 8.75 9.27
N GLU A 62 5.34 9.91 8.75
CA GLU A 62 5.41 10.15 7.30
C GLU A 62 6.30 9.12 6.60
N PHE A 63 7.46 8.81 7.15
CA PHE A 63 8.39 7.89 6.56
C PHE A 63 7.79 6.47 6.45
N LYS A 64 7.12 6.04 7.52
CA LYS A 64 6.50 4.71 7.53
C LYS A 64 5.28 4.64 6.63
N ILE A 65 4.49 5.70 6.56
CA ILE A 65 3.34 5.73 5.66
C ILE A 65 3.79 5.74 4.19
N GLU A 66 4.92 6.38 3.90
CA GLU A 66 5.52 6.29 2.57
C GLU A 66 5.80 4.83 2.21
N GLU A 67 6.29 4.04 3.16
CA GLU A 67 6.51 2.61 2.95
C GLU A 67 5.21 1.87 2.62
N VAL A 68 4.13 2.19 3.34
CA VAL A 68 2.83 1.58 3.07
C VAL A 68 2.37 1.86 1.64
N ILE A 69 2.41 3.12 1.25
CA ILE A 69 1.97 3.54 -0.09
C ILE A 69 2.86 2.90 -1.15
N THR A 70 4.17 2.91 -0.94
CA THR A 70 5.13 2.30 -1.86
C THR A 70 4.83 0.81 -2.05
N ASN A 71 4.55 0.09 -0.97
CA ASN A 71 4.23 -1.32 -1.04
C ASN A 71 2.91 -1.57 -1.77
N TYR A 72 1.90 -0.75 -1.52
CA TYR A 72 0.61 -0.89 -2.21
C TYR A 72 0.73 -0.59 -3.70
N VAL A 73 1.47 0.46 -4.06
CA VAL A 73 1.68 0.81 -5.47
C VAL A 73 2.49 -0.26 -6.18
N SER A 74 3.55 -0.74 -5.55
CA SER A 74 4.38 -1.81 -6.09
C SER A 74 3.56 -3.08 -6.31
N ASN A 75 2.74 -3.43 -5.32
CA ASN A 75 1.86 -4.59 -5.40
C ASN A 75 0.87 -4.45 -6.56
N ALA A 76 0.28 -3.26 -6.72
CA ALA A 76 -0.64 -3.00 -7.82
C ALA A 76 0.05 -3.15 -9.18
N LEU A 77 1.27 -2.62 -9.31
CA LEU A 77 2.03 -2.73 -10.56
C LEU A 77 2.37 -4.18 -10.89
N ASN A 78 2.63 -4.99 -9.88
CA ASN A 78 2.97 -6.40 -10.10
C ASN A 78 1.77 -7.26 -10.47
N HIS A 79 0.56 -6.80 -10.16
CA HIS A 79 -0.65 -7.58 -10.41
C HIS A 79 -1.53 -7.02 -11.54
N LEU A 80 -1.02 -6.02 -12.24
CA LEU A 80 -1.79 -5.41 -13.32
C LEU A 80 -2.15 -6.40 -14.41
N ASP A 81 -3.39 -6.27 -14.90
CA ASP A 81 -3.88 -7.05 -16.02
C ASP A 81 -4.99 -6.25 -16.70
N GLY A 82 -5.46 -6.74 -17.86
CA GLY A 82 -6.56 -6.09 -18.56
C GLY A 82 -6.21 -4.67 -19.00
N ASP A 83 -7.01 -3.71 -18.57
CA ASP A 83 -6.85 -2.30 -18.96
C ASP A 83 -5.68 -1.61 -18.28
N ARG A 84 -5.01 -2.28 -17.37
CA ARG A 84 -3.80 -1.79 -16.71
C ARG A 84 -4.02 -0.47 -15.98
N ARG A 85 -5.16 -0.29 -15.36
CA ARG A 85 -5.48 0.90 -14.58
C ARG A 85 -5.10 0.69 -13.12
N ILE A 86 -4.50 1.73 -12.54
CA ILE A 86 -4.26 1.81 -11.09
C ILE A 86 -4.94 3.09 -10.65
N TRP A 87 -5.81 2.98 -9.66
CA TRP A 87 -6.50 4.15 -9.11
C TRP A 87 -6.13 4.31 -7.65
N ILE A 88 -5.97 5.56 -7.26
CA ILE A 88 -5.70 5.92 -5.87
C ILE A 88 -6.76 6.91 -5.46
N ARG A 89 -7.41 6.62 -4.35
CA ARG A 89 -8.52 7.42 -3.86
C ARG A 89 -8.28 7.82 -2.42
N ILE A 90 -8.52 9.07 -2.10
CA ILE A 90 -8.47 9.57 -0.73
C ILE A 90 -9.88 9.96 -0.34
N GLU A 91 -10.37 9.41 0.76
CA GLU A 91 -11.69 9.72 1.28
C GLU A 91 -11.54 10.35 2.67
N GLU A 92 -12.09 11.56 2.82
CA GLU A 92 -12.08 12.27 4.09
C GLU A 92 -13.37 11.93 4.83
N LEU A 93 -13.23 11.16 5.91
CA LEU A 93 -14.36 10.60 6.64
C LEU A 93 -14.40 11.17 8.09
N GLY A 94 -14.53 12.48 8.20
CA GLY A 94 -14.52 13.14 9.51
C GLY A 94 -13.12 13.15 10.11
N ASP A 95 -12.95 12.45 11.22
CA ASP A 95 -11.65 12.38 11.90
C ASP A 95 -10.69 11.39 11.26
N THR A 96 -11.14 10.68 10.24
CA THR A 96 -10.37 9.61 9.60
C THR A 96 -10.21 9.92 8.12
N VAL A 97 -9.05 9.56 7.58
CA VAL A 97 -8.79 9.62 6.15
C VAL A 97 -8.52 8.19 5.69
N LYS A 98 -9.22 7.77 4.64
CA LYS A 98 -9.02 6.44 4.06
C LYS A 98 -8.34 6.57 2.70
N VAL A 99 -7.28 5.80 2.50
CA VAL A 99 -6.55 5.75 1.23
C VAL A 99 -6.79 4.38 0.62
N THR A 100 -7.17 4.36 -0.65
CA THR A 100 -7.39 3.13 -1.40
C THR A 100 -6.48 3.12 -2.62
N VAL A 101 -5.80 1.99 -2.83
CA VAL A 101 -4.98 1.76 -4.02
C VAL A 101 -5.55 0.52 -4.70
N GLY A 102 -6.12 0.71 -5.88
CA GLY A 102 -6.73 -0.40 -6.62
C GLY A 102 -6.08 -0.60 -7.98
N ASN A 103 -6.25 -1.79 -8.51
CA ASN A 103 -5.73 -2.11 -9.85
C ASN A 103 -6.64 -3.09 -10.56
N ASN A 104 -6.69 -2.98 -11.91
CA ASN A 104 -7.27 -4.02 -12.71
C ASN A 104 -6.43 -5.29 -12.55
N GLY A 105 -7.09 -6.43 -12.42
CA GLY A 105 -6.38 -7.68 -12.27
C GLY A 105 -7.30 -8.78 -11.78
N GLN A 106 -6.75 -9.96 -11.62
CA GLN A 106 -7.50 -11.11 -11.14
C GLN A 106 -7.85 -10.93 -9.67
N HIS A 107 -9.03 -11.40 -9.31
CA HIS A 107 -9.44 -11.42 -7.92
C HIS A 107 -8.54 -12.34 -7.11
N ILE A 108 -8.38 -12.00 -5.84
CA ILE A 108 -7.64 -12.85 -4.91
C ILE A 108 -8.62 -13.90 -4.38
N PRO A 109 -8.23 -15.17 -4.37
CA PRO A 109 -9.10 -16.20 -3.79
C PRO A 109 -9.49 -15.85 -2.35
N GLU A 110 -10.76 -16.01 -2.01
CA GLU A 110 -11.25 -15.62 -0.70
C GLU A 110 -10.49 -16.28 0.44
N GLU A 111 -10.13 -17.55 0.26
CA GLU A 111 -9.37 -18.28 1.27
C GLU A 111 -7.96 -17.72 1.50
N SER A 112 -7.44 -16.95 0.53
CA SER A 112 -6.13 -16.34 0.63
C SER A 112 -6.16 -14.96 1.30
N LEU A 113 -7.30 -14.27 1.26
CA LEU A 113 -7.41 -12.90 1.75
C LEU A 113 -6.87 -12.71 3.18
N PRO A 114 -7.24 -13.54 4.16
CA PRO A 114 -6.73 -13.33 5.52
C PRO A 114 -5.25 -13.65 5.68
N ASN A 115 -4.66 -14.36 4.73
CA ASN A 115 -3.26 -14.78 4.81
C ASN A 115 -2.29 -13.87 4.07
N LEU A 116 -2.80 -12.89 3.30
CA LEU A 116 -1.95 -12.00 2.50
C LEU A 116 -0.95 -11.21 3.36
N TRP A 117 -1.30 -10.95 4.60
CA TRP A 117 -0.51 -10.15 5.52
C TRP A 117 0.54 -10.97 6.25
N THR A 118 0.55 -12.28 5.99
CA THR A 118 1.51 -13.19 6.61
C THR A 118 2.83 -13.13 5.87
N LYS A 119 3.92 -13.12 6.64
CA LYS A 119 5.27 -13.06 6.09
C LYS A 119 5.51 -14.21 5.10
N PHE A 120 6.02 -13.91 3.93
CA PHE A 120 6.37 -14.87 2.88
C PHE A 120 5.21 -15.65 2.29
N TYR A 121 3.95 -15.27 2.63
CA TYR A 121 2.80 -15.92 2.02
C TYR A 121 2.65 -15.50 0.56
N LYS A 122 2.33 -16.46 -0.31
CA LYS A 122 2.05 -16.20 -1.72
C LYS A 122 0.81 -16.97 -2.13
N VAL A 123 -0.03 -16.33 -2.93
CA VAL A 123 -1.32 -16.90 -3.33
C VAL A 123 -1.15 -18.20 -4.13
N ASP A 124 -0.16 -18.23 -5.01
CA ASP A 124 0.07 -19.36 -5.90
C ASP A 124 1.57 -19.48 -6.17
N LYS A 125 2.15 -20.64 -5.81
CA LYS A 125 3.58 -20.87 -6.02
C LYS A 125 3.99 -20.78 -7.48
N ALA A 126 3.13 -21.23 -8.39
CA ALA A 126 3.42 -21.17 -9.82
C ALA A 126 3.43 -19.73 -10.32
N ARG A 127 2.79 -18.82 -9.61
CA ARG A 127 2.70 -17.41 -9.97
C ARG A 127 3.60 -16.53 -9.12
N THR A 128 4.46 -17.14 -8.33
CA THR A 128 5.37 -16.42 -7.44
C THR A 128 6.14 -15.31 -8.15
N ARG A 129 6.64 -15.59 -9.35
CA ARG A 129 7.40 -14.61 -10.13
C ARG A 129 6.53 -13.47 -10.63
N ALA A 130 5.28 -13.77 -10.99
CA ALA A 130 4.35 -12.76 -11.46
C ALA A 130 4.03 -11.75 -10.36
N TYR A 131 3.95 -12.22 -9.13
CA TYR A 131 3.75 -11.34 -7.98
C TYR A 131 5.00 -10.57 -7.60
N GLY A 132 6.15 -11.01 -8.10
CA GLY A 132 7.38 -10.22 -8.08
C GLY A 132 7.91 -9.78 -6.74
N GLY A 133 7.29 -10.17 -5.66
CA GLY A 133 7.66 -9.69 -4.35
C GLY A 133 8.50 -10.68 -3.58
N SER A 134 9.10 -10.18 -2.51
CA SER A 134 9.81 -11.00 -1.54
C SER A 134 8.85 -11.78 -0.65
N GLY A 135 7.56 -11.45 -0.71
CA GLY A 135 6.56 -12.02 0.18
C GLY A 135 6.47 -11.31 1.53
N ILE A 136 7.17 -10.19 1.69
CA ILE A 136 7.15 -9.45 2.97
C ILE A 136 6.53 -8.06 2.87
N GLY A 137 6.25 -7.57 1.66
CA GLY A 137 5.71 -6.22 1.48
C GLY A 137 4.43 -5.95 2.25
N LEU A 138 3.45 -6.85 2.16
CA LEU A 138 2.19 -6.69 2.87
C LEU A 138 2.35 -6.92 4.37
N SER A 139 3.31 -7.76 4.79
CA SER A 139 3.63 -7.94 6.20
C SER A 139 4.16 -6.66 6.81
N ILE A 140 4.93 -5.89 6.03
CA ILE A 140 5.44 -4.60 6.47
C ILE A 140 4.29 -3.63 6.66
N VAL A 141 3.33 -3.62 5.71
CA VAL A 141 2.13 -2.78 5.84
C VAL A 141 1.40 -3.10 7.13
N LYS A 142 1.17 -4.40 7.40
CA LYS A 142 0.51 -4.83 8.63
C LYS A 142 1.25 -4.32 9.87
N ALA A 143 2.56 -4.50 9.93
CA ALA A 143 3.35 -4.08 11.08
C ALA A 143 3.28 -2.56 11.29
N ILE A 144 3.37 -1.80 10.21
CA ILE A 144 3.30 -0.34 10.29
C ILE A 144 1.92 0.12 10.76
N MET A 145 0.86 -0.42 10.15
CA MET A 145 -0.50 -0.01 10.49
C MET A 145 -0.86 -0.43 11.92
N ASP A 146 -0.43 -1.61 12.34
CA ASP A 146 -0.64 -2.05 13.71
C ASP A 146 0.09 -1.12 14.70
N SER A 147 1.29 -0.67 14.37
CA SER A 147 2.03 0.26 15.24
C SER A 147 1.36 1.63 15.32
N HIS A 148 0.56 1.99 14.32
CA HIS A 148 -0.22 3.23 14.31
C HIS A 148 -1.60 3.05 14.96
N HIS A 149 -1.97 1.80 15.29
CA HIS A 149 -3.30 1.45 15.80
C HIS A 149 -4.40 1.90 14.82
N ARG A 150 -4.14 1.73 13.52
CA ARG A 150 -5.08 2.10 12.47
C ARG A 150 -5.42 0.89 11.61
N GLU A 151 -6.52 1.01 10.90
CA GLU A 151 -7.07 -0.09 10.11
C GLU A 151 -6.48 -0.16 8.72
N TYR A 152 -6.51 -1.34 8.14
CA TYR A 152 -6.06 -1.61 6.79
C TYR A 152 -6.82 -2.84 6.29
N GLY A 153 -6.80 -3.06 4.99
CA GLY A 153 -7.49 -4.23 4.45
C GLY A 153 -7.36 -4.35 2.94
N VAL A 154 -8.08 -5.32 2.41
CA VAL A 154 -8.11 -5.62 1.00
C VAL A 154 -9.48 -6.17 0.65
N GLU A 155 -9.95 -5.86 -0.57
CA GLU A 155 -11.19 -6.45 -1.05
C GLU A 155 -11.15 -6.59 -2.57
N ASN A 156 -11.82 -7.63 -3.06
CA ASN A 156 -12.06 -7.79 -4.48
C ASN A 156 -13.20 -6.86 -4.87
N VAL A 157 -13.03 -6.18 -6.00
CA VAL A 157 -14.05 -5.30 -6.55
C VAL A 157 -14.33 -5.73 -7.98
N GLU A 158 -15.34 -5.13 -8.61
CA GLU A 158 -15.77 -5.56 -9.94
C GLU A 158 -14.62 -5.66 -10.93
N ASP A 159 -13.78 -4.64 -11.00
CA ASP A 159 -12.73 -4.55 -12.00
C ASP A 159 -11.36 -5.03 -11.52
N GLY A 160 -11.24 -5.48 -10.29
CA GLY A 160 -9.95 -5.87 -9.78
C GLY A 160 -9.90 -6.02 -8.27
N VAL A 161 -8.87 -5.44 -7.67
CA VAL A 161 -8.62 -5.57 -6.23
C VAL A 161 -8.26 -4.21 -5.67
N GLU A 162 -8.75 -3.90 -4.47
CA GLU A 162 -8.42 -2.66 -3.76
C GLU A 162 -7.80 -2.96 -2.43
N PHE A 163 -6.65 -2.34 -2.18
CA PHE A 163 -6.00 -2.34 -0.87
C PHE A 163 -6.22 -0.96 -0.24
N TRP A 164 -6.44 -0.91 1.06
CA TRP A 164 -6.73 0.35 1.72
C TRP A 164 -6.10 0.43 3.11
N PHE A 165 -5.99 1.64 3.62
CA PHE A 165 -5.59 1.88 5.01
C PHE A 165 -6.19 3.20 5.46
N THR A 166 -6.21 3.40 6.78
CA THR A 166 -6.78 4.62 7.37
C THR A 166 -5.74 5.34 8.22
N LEU A 167 -5.89 6.65 8.33
CA LEU A 167 -5.06 7.50 9.17
C LEU A 167 -5.94 8.52 9.88
N ASP A 168 -5.39 9.14 10.92
CA ASP A 168 -6.07 10.24 11.59
C ASP A 168 -5.97 11.50 10.74
N ALA A 169 -7.09 12.19 10.57
CA ALA A 169 -7.08 13.49 9.92
C ALA A 169 -6.46 14.53 10.85
N LYS A 170 -5.77 15.50 10.27
CA LYS A 170 -5.12 16.56 11.03
C LYS A 170 -5.17 17.86 10.26
N ALA A 171 -6.29 18.54 10.36
CA ALA A 171 -6.52 19.80 9.65
C ALA A 171 -5.53 20.92 10.04
#